data_747f6e71578929314071dfd2cbf17bb4
#
_entry.id   747f6e71578929314071dfd2cbf17bb4
#
_cell.length_a   1.000
_cell.length_b   1.000
_cell.length_c   1.000
_cell.angle_alpha   90.00
_cell.angle_beta   90.00
_cell.angle_gamma   90.00
#
_symmetry.space_group_name_H-M   'P 1'
#
loop_
_entity.id
_entity.type
_entity.pdbx_description
1 polymer ?
#
loop_
_entity_poly.entity_id
_entity_poly.type
_entity_poly.pdbx_seq_one_letter_code
_entity_poly.pdbx_strand_id
1 'polypeptide(L)'
;VLSSQGEGPSKFPKVVTDEFKFTAWVNEGEDYLKKNYRWITKIIASYIKGVYYFVEDFLLDSPWVLIAAIIILPCFIAGGLKLGLFSTFVIYFWGAVGMWEASLQTVGLMSLSVLLCVFFGVILGVACSQSDRFENFMKPILDTMQVMPAFVYLFPAVFFFGIGGAPAILATMIYSMPPIIRLTNTGIRQVSKETVE
;
A
#
# COMPACT_ATOMS: atom_id res chain seq x y z
N VAL A 1 6.14 -37.46 37.95
CA VAL A 1 7.43 -37.59 37.26
C VAL A 1 7.14 -37.85 35.81
N LEU A 2 7.02 -36.79 35.04
CA LEU A 2 6.80 -36.85 33.58
C LEU A 2 8.18 -37.01 32.94
N SER A 3 8.48 -38.22 32.48
CA SER A 3 9.65 -38.47 31.69
C SER A 3 9.52 -37.84 30.34
N SER A 4 10.06 -36.64 30.15
CA SER A 4 10.22 -36.00 28.87
C SER A 4 11.31 -36.69 28.06
N GLN A 5 10.96 -37.60 27.20
CA GLN A 5 11.88 -38.10 26.21
C GLN A 5 12.17 -37.04 25.18
N GLY A 6 13.36 -36.46 25.18
CA GLY A 6 13.97 -35.78 24.05
C GLY A 6 13.76 -34.27 23.89
N GLU A 7 13.25 -33.56 24.90
CA GLU A 7 13.16 -32.09 24.83
C GLU A 7 14.17 -31.45 25.80
N GLY A 8 15.10 -30.67 25.26
CA GLY A 8 16.02 -29.89 26.09
C GLY A 8 15.26 -28.82 26.90
N PRO A 9 15.85 -28.30 28.00
CA PRO A 9 15.23 -27.40 28.95
C PRO A 9 14.80 -26.05 28.35
N SER A 10 15.13 -25.80 27.10
CA SER A 10 14.79 -24.56 26.35
C SER A 10 13.54 -24.67 25.45
N LYS A 11 12.90 -25.86 25.38
CA LYS A 11 11.72 -26.03 24.53
C LYS A 11 10.43 -25.94 25.35
N PHE A 12 9.47 -25.19 24.84
CA PHE A 12 8.15 -25.08 25.44
C PHE A 12 7.44 -26.45 25.43
N PRO A 13 6.72 -26.84 26.50
CA PRO A 13 6.08 -28.16 26.57
C PRO A 13 5.11 -28.40 25.41
N LYS A 14 5.28 -29.50 24.68
CA LYS A 14 4.40 -29.86 23.55
C LYS A 14 2.95 -30.05 23.94
N VAL A 15 2.68 -30.49 25.16
CA VAL A 15 1.32 -30.68 25.67
C VAL A 15 0.52 -29.38 25.60
N VAL A 16 1.15 -28.22 25.85
CA VAL A 16 0.47 -26.92 25.79
C VAL A 16 0.28 -26.46 24.34
N THR A 17 1.24 -26.74 23.45
CA THR A 17 1.14 -26.41 22.02
C THR A 17 0.16 -27.30 21.29
N ASP A 18 -0.02 -28.55 21.70
CA ASP A 18 -0.96 -29.50 21.09
C ASP A 18 -2.39 -29.29 21.56
N GLU A 19 -2.60 -28.83 22.81
CA GLU A 19 -3.93 -28.48 23.30
C GLU A 19 -4.43 -27.13 22.73
N PHE A 20 -3.54 -26.17 22.51
CA PHE A 20 -3.85 -24.91 21.87
C PHE A 20 -3.68 -25.05 20.35
N LYS A 21 -4.65 -25.63 19.66
CA LYS A 21 -4.69 -25.79 18.21
C LYS A 21 -4.87 -24.46 17.45
N PHE A 22 -4.36 -23.36 17.99
CA PHE A 22 -4.47 -22.03 17.38
C PHE A 22 -3.89 -22.02 15.94
N THR A 23 -2.75 -22.68 15.77
CA THR A 23 -2.09 -22.80 14.46
C THR A 23 -2.95 -23.62 13.48
N ALA A 24 -3.62 -24.67 13.96
CA ALA A 24 -4.51 -25.47 13.12
C ALA A 24 -5.76 -24.64 12.68
N TRP A 25 -6.34 -23.89 13.59
CA TRP A 25 -7.48 -23.01 13.27
C TRP A 25 -7.11 -21.91 12.28
N VAL A 26 -5.92 -21.32 12.46
CA VAL A 26 -5.41 -20.31 11.51
C VAL A 26 -5.19 -20.95 10.14
N ASN A 27 -4.57 -22.13 10.08
CA ASN A 27 -4.32 -22.82 8.82
C ASN A 27 -5.63 -23.28 8.13
N GLU A 28 -6.61 -23.81 8.89
CA GLU A 28 -7.94 -24.18 8.36
C GLU A 28 -8.68 -22.95 7.82
N GLY A 29 -8.63 -21.83 8.55
CA GLY A 29 -9.20 -20.55 8.10
C GLY A 29 -8.50 -20.04 6.83
N GLU A 30 -7.17 -20.16 6.78
CA GLU A 30 -6.36 -19.85 5.62
C GLU A 30 -6.76 -20.66 4.40
N ASP A 31 -6.83 -21.97 4.55
CA ASP A 31 -7.18 -22.90 3.46
C ASP A 31 -8.62 -22.67 2.98
N TYR A 32 -9.55 -22.40 3.89
CA TYR A 32 -10.93 -22.05 3.55
C TYR A 32 -10.98 -20.76 2.72
N LEU A 33 -10.29 -19.70 3.16
CA LEU A 33 -10.24 -18.43 2.45
C LEU A 33 -9.57 -18.58 1.09
N LYS A 34 -8.44 -19.26 1.01
CA LYS A 34 -7.76 -19.55 -0.25
C LYS A 34 -8.62 -20.35 -1.20
N LYS A 35 -9.30 -21.39 -0.74
CA LYS A 35 -10.14 -22.25 -1.59
C LYS A 35 -11.35 -21.51 -2.15
N ASN A 36 -12.03 -20.73 -1.32
CA ASN A 36 -13.30 -20.09 -1.71
C ASN A 36 -13.12 -18.75 -2.42
N TYR A 37 -12.08 -17.97 -2.07
CA TYR A 37 -11.91 -16.59 -2.57
C TYR A 37 -10.73 -16.42 -3.52
N ARG A 38 -9.99 -17.49 -3.83
CA ARG A 38 -8.82 -17.43 -4.72
C ARG A 38 -9.14 -16.91 -6.12
N TRP A 39 -10.35 -17.13 -6.61
CA TRP A 39 -10.76 -16.61 -7.91
C TRP A 39 -10.87 -15.07 -7.89
N ILE A 40 -11.43 -14.50 -6.81
CA ILE A 40 -11.52 -13.03 -6.65
C ILE A 40 -10.13 -12.42 -6.55
N THR A 41 -9.28 -12.97 -5.68
CA THR A 41 -7.92 -12.45 -5.49
C THR A 41 -7.08 -12.57 -6.77
N LYS A 42 -7.26 -13.64 -7.56
CA LYS A 42 -6.61 -13.79 -8.86
C LYS A 42 -7.08 -12.74 -9.87
N ILE A 43 -8.38 -12.46 -9.93
CA ILE A 43 -8.93 -11.43 -10.82
C ILE A 43 -8.36 -10.07 -10.45
N ILE A 44 -8.47 -9.68 -9.18
CA ILE A 44 -7.92 -8.40 -8.69
C ILE A 44 -6.42 -8.31 -8.96
N ALA A 45 -5.65 -9.35 -8.64
CA ALA A 45 -4.21 -9.39 -8.91
C ALA A 45 -3.90 -9.26 -10.40
N SER A 46 -4.68 -9.89 -11.27
CA SER A 46 -4.49 -9.81 -12.72
C SER A 46 -4.70 -8.40 -13.25
N TYR A 47 -5.76 -7.73 -12.82
CA TYR A 47 -6.01 -6.33 -13.20
C TYR A 47 -4.93 -5.39 -12.69
N ILE A 48 -4.56 -5.48 -11.40
CA ILE A 48 -3.51 -4.64 -10.82
C ILE A 48 -2.17 -4.88 -11.53
N LYS A 49 -1.81 -6.14 -11.78
CA LYS A 49 -0.59 -6.50 -12.52
C LYS A 49 -0.63 -5.96 -13.95
N GLY A 50 -1.77 -6.10 -14.65
CA GLY A 50 -1.90 -5.59 -16.01
C GLY A 50 -1.70 -4.09 -16.09
N VAL A 51 -2.33 -3.32 -15.20
CA VAL A 51 -2.14 -1.86 -15.14
C VAL A 51 -0.73 -1.50 -14.71
N TYR A 52 -0.16 -2.23 -13.73
CA TYR A 52 1.21 -1.98 -13.27
C TYR A 52 2.23 -2.21 -14.39
N TYR A 53 2.17 -3.33 -15.09
CA TYR A 53 3.08 -3.60 -16.21
C TYR A 53 2.91 -2.60 -17.35
N PHE A 54 1.69 -2.19 -17.65
CA PHE A 54 1.46 -1.12 -18.64
C PHE A 54 2.17 0.19 -18.25
N VAL A 55 2.09 0.59 -16.96
CA VAL A 55 2.79 1.79 -16.46
C VAL A 55 4.30 1.59 -16.43
N GLU A 56 4.77 0.41 -16.01
CA GLU A 56 6.18 0.04 -15.96
C GLU A 56 6.79 0.06 -17.37
N ASP A 57 6.19 -0.64 -18.32
CA ASP A 57 6.64 -0.70 -19.71
C ASP A 57 6.65 0.71 -20.33
N PHE A 58 5.59 1.51 -20.11
CA PHE A 58 5.55 2.89 -20.57
C PHE A 58 6.71 3.73 -20.04
N LEU A 59 7.07 3.57 -18.76
CA LEU A 59 8.19 4.30 -18.15
C LEU A 59 9.55 3.81 -18.66
N LEU A 60 9.71 2.49 -18.82
CA LEU A 60 10.98 1.88 -19.27
C LEU A 60 11.24 2.10 -20.75
N ASP A 61 10.20 2.08 -21.60
CA ASP A 61 10.30 2.31 -23.05
C ASP A 61 10.42 3.79 -23.41
N SER A 62 10.08 4.69 -22.44
CA SER A 62 10.17 6.13 -22.68
C SER A 62 11.64 6.60 -22.72
N PRO A 63 11.98 7.57 -23.60
CA PRO A 63 13.31 8.17 -23.58
C PRO A 63 13.65 8.74 -22.21
N TRP A 64 14.81 8.40 -21.67
CA TRP A 64 15.24 8.84 -20.34
C TRP A 64 15.18 10.37 -20.15
N VAL A 65 15.45 11.13 -21.22
CA VAL A 65 15.38 12.60 -21.21
C VAL A 65 13.95 13.09 -20.95
N LEU A 66 12.94 12.40 -21.49
CA LEU A 66 11.53 12.72 -21.27
C LEU A 66 11.15 12.52 -19.81
N ILE A 67 11.50 11.37 -19.24
CA ILE A 67 11.22 11.07 -17.83
C ILE A 67 11.96 12.06 -16.91
N ALA A 68 13.23 12.32 -17.20
CA ALA A 68 14.01 13.32 -16.46
C ALA A 68 13.34 14.71 -16.52
N ALA A 69 12.89 15.14 -17.70
CA ALA A 69 12.22 16.43 -17.87
C ALA A 69 10.88 16.48 -17.08
N ILE A 70 10.07 15.42 -17.11
CA ILE A 70 8.81 15.34 -16.36
C ILE A 70 9.03 15.49 -14.85
N ILE A 71 10.14 15.00 -14.32
CA ILE A 71 10.45 15.08 -12.89
C ILE A 71 11.12 16.44 -12.55
N ILE A 72 12.09 16.86 -13.37
CA ILE A 72 12.93 18.02 -13.08
C ILE A 72 12.17 19.35 -13.29
N LEU A 73 11.39 19.47 -14.38
CA LEU A 73 10.71 20.73 -14.70
C LEU A 73 9.73 21.20 -13.61
N PRO A 74 8.84 20.34 -13.07
CA PRO A 74 7.99 20.73 -11.94
C PRO A 74 8.80 21.16 -10.70
N CYS A 75 9.93 20.52 -10.44
CA CYS A 75 10.81 20.90 -9.34
C CYS A 75 11.41 22.30 -9.51
N PHE A 76 11.80 22.68 -10.74
CA PHE A 76 12.24 24.04 -11.05
C PHE A 76 11.10 25.06 -10.89
N ILE A 77 9.89 24.73 -11.35
CA ILE A 77 8.73 25.63 -11.31
C ILE A 77 8.27 25.84 -9.86
N ALA A 78 8.14 24.77 -9.08
CA ALA A 78 7.58 24.83 -7.74
C ALA A 78 8.58 25.27 -6.67
N GLY A 79 9.85 24.85 -6.79
CA GLY A 79 10.88 25.07 -5.77
C GLY A 79 12.06 25.92 -6.22
N GLY A 80 11.99 26.44 -7.45
CA GLY A 80 13.03 27.29 -8.02
C GLY A 80 14.37 26.57 -8.24
N LEU A 81 15.43 27.34 -8.40
CA LEU A 81 16.74 26.85 -8.82
C LEU A 81 17.31 25.76 -7.88
N LYS A 82 17.13 25.92 -6.57
CA LYS A 82 17.69 24.97 -5.58
C LYS A 82 17.10 23.57 -5.71
N LEU A 83 15.77 23.48 -5.76
CA LEU A 83 15.06 22.20 -5.90
C LEU A 83 15.29 21.58 -7.28
N GLY A 84 15.32 22.42 -8.33
CA GLY A 84 15.61 21.97 -9.68
C GLY A 84 17.01 21.39 -9.83
N LEU A 85 18.04 22.04 -9.29
CA LEU A 85 19.40 21.51 -9.30
C LEU A 85 19.54 20.23 -8.47
N PHE A 86 18.88 20.18 -7.32
CA PHE A 86 18.88 18.96 -6.49
C PHE A 86 18.21 17.78 -7.22
N SER A 87 17.04 17.99 -7.84
CA SER A 87 16.37 16.94 -8.61
C SER A 87 17.19 16.49 -9.82
N THR A 88 17.87 17.42 -10.50
CA THR A 88 18.80 17.10 -11.60
C THR A 88 19.95 16.22 -11.12
N PHE A 89 20.53 16.56 -9.96
CA PHE A 89 21.58 15.75 -9.36
C PHE A 89 21.10 14.34 -9.00
N VAL A 90 19.92 14.22 -8.41
CA VAL A 90 19.32 12.91 -8.05
C VAL A 90 19.10 12.04 -9.29
N ILE A 91 18.52 12.60 -10.35
CA ILE A 91 18.27 11.87 -11.61
C ILE A 91 19.58 11.41 -12.24
N TYR A 92 20.59 12.30 -12.31
CA TYR A 92 21.91 11.93 -12.81
C TYR A 92 22.55 10.82 -11.96
N PHE A 93 22.43 10.93 -10.63
CA PHE A 93 22.96 9.93 -9.70
C PHE A 93 22.30 8.55 -9.90
N TRP A 94 20.99 8.49 -10.08
CA TRP A 94 20.32 7.21 -10.38
C TRP A 94 20.88 6.54 -11.63
N GLY A 95 21.09 7.31 -12.70
CA GLY A 95 21.71 6.81 -13.93
C GLY A 95 23.16 6.37 -13.72
N ALA A 96 23.95 7.17 -13.02
CA ALA A 96 25.38 6.91 -12.79
C ALA A 96 25.65 5.66 -11.94
N VAL A 97 24.77 5.36 -10.97
CA VAL A 97 24.86 4.18 -10.10
C VAL A 97 24.25 2.94 -10.73
N GLY A 98 23.63 3.06 -11.92
CA GLY A 98 22.96 1.93 -12.60
C GLY A 98 21.63 1.52 -11.97
N MET A 99 21.00 2.39 -11.17
CA MET A 99 19.70 2.13 -10.52
C MET A 99 18.52 2.73 -11.29
N TRP A 100 18.73 3.14 -12.53
CA TRP A 100 17.71 3.81 -13.34
C TRP A 100 16.43 2.98 -13.48
N GLU A 101 16.55 1.74 -13.96
CA GLU A 101 15.40 0.84 -14.16
C GLU A 101 14.67 0.54 -12.84
N ALA A 102 15.41 0.18 -11.78
CA ALA A 102 14.84 -0.09 -10.47
C ALA A 102 14.11 1.12 -9.87
N SER A 103 14.63 2.33 -10.14
CA SER A 103 13.99 3.59 -9.73
C SER A 103 12.69 3.82 -10.50
N LEU A 104 12.66 3.57 -11.81
CA LEU A 104 11.45 3.69 -12.62
C LEU A 104 10.38 2.67 -12.23
N GLN A 105 10.76 1.43 -11.95
CA GLN A 105 9.85 0.41 -11.42
C GLN A 105 9.21 0.86 -10.11
N THR A 106 10.01 1.45 -9.21
CA THR A 106 9.52 2.00 -7.95
C THR A 106 8.57 3.18 -8.19
N VAL A 107 8.90 4.09 -9.11
CA VAL A 107 8.03 5.21 -9.49
C VAL A 107 6.71 4.70 -10.06
N GLY A 108 6.73 3.69 -10.93
CA GLY A 108 5.53 3.06 -11.47
C GLY A 108 4.64 2.45 -10.39
N LEU A 109 5.23 1.67 -9.49
CA LEU A 109 4.54 1.07 -8.35
C LEU A 109 3.90 2.12 -7.44
N MET A 110 4.66 3.14 -7.06
CA MET A 110 4.18 4.21 -6.18
C MET A 110 3.11 5.05 -6.86
N SER A 111 3.26 5.38 -8.15
CA SER A 111 2.27 6.15 -8.91
C SER A 111 0.92 5.43 -8.94
N LEU A 112 0.90 4.13 -9.23
CA LEU A 112 -0.33 3.34 -9.23
C LEU A 112 -0.94 3.23 -7.83
N SER A 113 -0.09 3.03 -6.80
CA SER A 113 -0.56 2.98 -5.41
C SER A 113 -1.22 4.29 -4.99
N VAL A 114 -0.63 5.43 -5.35
CA VAL A 114 -1.16 6.77 -5.04
C VAL A 114 -2.47 7.00 -5.79
N LEU A 115 -2.56 6.66 -7.08
CA LEU A 115 -3.78 6.81 -7.86
C LEU A 115 -4.94 6.02 -7.25
N LEU A 116 -4.71 4.75 -6.90
CA LEU A 116 -5.70 3.91 -6.25
C LEU A 116 -6.07 4.46 -4.86
N CYS A 117 -5.08 4.92 -4.11
CA CYS A 117 -5.28 5.50 -2.79
C CYS A 117 -6.13 6.77 -2.84
N VAL A 118 -5.87 7.68 -3.80
CA VAL A 118 -6.66 8.89 -4.02
C VAL A 118 -8.08 8.51 -4.44
N PHE A 119 -8.24 7.60 -5.39
CA PHE A 119 -9.55 7.18 -5.88
C PHE A 119 -10.43 6.64 -4.74
N PHE A 120 -9.97 5.63 -4.02
CA PHE A 120 -10.75 5.05 -2.92
C PHE A 120 -10.81 5.94 -1.69
N GLY A 121 -9.73 6.65 -1.38
CA GLY A 121 -9.66 7.55 -0.24
C GLY A 121 -10.60 8.74 -0.36
N VAL A 122 -10.73 9.32 -1.55
CA VAL A 122 -11.69 10.40 -1.81
C VAL A 122 -13.12 9.89 -1.70
N ILE A 123 -13.45 8.73 -2.28
CA ILE A 123 -14.80 8.14 -2.17
C ILE A 123 -15.19 7.94 -0.71
N LEU A 124 -14.30 7.33 0.08
CA LEU A 124 -14.55 7.11 1.50
C LEU A 124 -14.58 8.41 2.30
N GLY A 125 -13.74 9.38 1.95
CA GLY A 125 -13.74 10.71 2.58
C GLY A 125 -15.03 11.50 2.33
N VAL A 126 -15.56 11.44 1.10
CA VAL A 126 -16.89 12.00 0.77
C VAL A 126 -17.98 11.29 1.57
N ALA A 127 -17.96 9.97 1.65
CA ALA A 127 -18.92 9.22 2.46
C ALA A 127 -18.87 9.63 3.96
N CYS A 128 -17.67 9.83 4.51
CA CYS A 128 -17.48 10.35 5.87
C CYS A 128 -18.04 11.76 6.04
N SER A 129 -17.89 12.63 5.04
CA SER A 129 -18.37 14.02 5.12
C SER A 129 -19.90 14.12 5.11
N GLN A 130 -20.57 13.15 4.50
CA GLN A 130 -22.03 13.13 4.40
C GLN A 130 -22.75 12.50 5.60
N SER A 131 -22.04 11.73 6.44
CA SER A 131 -22.66 11.02 7.56
C SER A 131 -21.76 11.00 8.79
N ASP A 132 -22.21 11.68 9.86
CA ASP A 132 -21.50 11.67 11.16
C ASP A 132 -21.43 10.27 11.77
N ARG A 133 -22.45 9.42 11.53
CA ARG A 133 -22.42 8.03 12.00
C ARG A 133 -21.32 7.24 11.31
N PHE A 134 -21.18 7.42 10.00
CA PHE A 134 -20.14 6.74 9.22
C PHE A 134 -18.75 7.27 9.58
N GLU A 135 -18.60 8.58 9.76
CA GLU A 135 -17.34 9.18 10.21
C GLU A 135 -16.92 8.61 11.58
N ASN A 136 -17.84 8.60 12.57
CA ASN A 136 -17.56 8.09 13.90
C ASN A 136 -17.22 6.60 13.91
N PHE A 137 -17.78 5.81 13.00
CA PHE A 137 -17.40 4.41 12.79
C PHE A 137 -16.00 4.28 12.16
N MET A 138 -15.67 5.13 11.19
CA MET A 138 -14.40 5.09 10.47
C MET A 138 -13.22 5.61 11.31
N LYS A 139 -13.43 6.58 12.22
CA LYS A 139 -12.37 7.17 13.05
C LYS A 139 -11.47 6.14 13.72
N PRO A 140 -11.99 5.19 14.54
CA PRO A 140 -11.13 4.23 15.23
C PRO A 140 -10.40 3.29 14.26
N ILE A 141 -11.01 2.98 13.09
CA ILE A 141 -10.37 2.18 12.06
C ILE A 141 -9.17 2.93 11.47
N LEU A 142 -9.37 4.21 11.09
CA LEU A 142 -8.32 5.05 10.54
C LEU A 142 -7.19 5.30 11.56
N ASP A 143 -7.54 5.48 12.85
CA ASP A 143 -6.56 5.62 13.93
C ASP A 143 -5.70 4.36 14.07
N THR A 144 -6.35 3.20 14.08
CA THR A 144 -5.65 1.90 14.14
C THR A 144 -4.74 1.73 12.93
N MET A 145 -5.22 2.05 11.73
CA MET A 145 -4.43 1.97 10.50
C MET A 145 -3.18 2.86 10.54
N GLN A 146 -3.23 4.01 11.16
CA GLN A 146 -2.07 4.92 11.24
C GLN A 146 -1.02 4.49 12.28
N VAL A 147 -1.45 3.78 13.33
CA VAL A 147 -0.54 3.27 14.36
C VAL A 147 0.17 1.99 13.92
N MET A 148 -0.46 1.21 13.04
CA MET A 148 0.11 -0.05 12.58
C MET A 148 1.27 0.18 11.61
N PRO A 149 2.42 -0.51 11.77
CA PRO A 149 3.52 -0.46 10.81
C PRO A 149 3.10 -0.94 9.42
N ALA A 150 3.65 -0.33 8.37
CA ALA A 150 3.33 -0.65 6.97
C ALA A 150 3.46 -2.14 6.62
N PHE A 151 4.41 -2.85 7.23
CA PHE A 151 4.62 -4.30 7.02
C PHE A 151 3.44 -5.17 7.44
N VAL A 152 2.61 -4.68 8.38
CA VAL A 152 1.42 -5.43 8.82
C VAL A 152 0.41 -5.59 7.68
N TYR A 153 0.34 -4.61 6.76
CA TYR A 153 -0.52 -4.68 5.58
C TYR A 153 0.06 -5.53 4.46
N LEU A 154 1.40 -5.58 4.38
CA LEU A 154 2.08 -6.37 3.36
C LEU A 154 1.87 -7.86 3.57
N PHE A 155 1.85 -8.33 4.84
CA PHE A 155 1.72 -9.75 5.15
C PHE A 155 0.42 -10.37 4.58
N PRO A 156 -0.79 -9.88 4.91
CA PRO A 156 -2.02 -10.39 4.30
C PRO A 156 -2.07 -10.16 2.79
N ALA A 157 -1.52 -9.04 2.29
CA ALA A 157 -1.48 -8.80 0.86
C ALA A 157 -0.64 -9.86 0.12
N VAL A 158 0.54 -10.21 0.60
CA VAL A 158 1.36 -11.28 0.04
C VAL A 158 0.67 -12.64 0.17
N PHE A 159 -0.01 -12.86 1.28
CA PHE A 159 -0.75 -14.09 1.53
C PHE A 159 -1.84 -14.36 0.47
N PHE A 160 -2.63 -13.33 0.14
CA PHE A 160 -3.73 -13.46 -0.83
C PHE A 160 -3.29 -13.32 -2.29
N PHE A 161 -2.30 -12.50 -2.58
CA PHE A 161 -1.91 -12.10 -3.94
C PHE A 161 -0.58 -12.67 -4.41
N GLY A 162 0.17 -13.34 -3.49
CA GLY A 162 1.51 -13.85 -3.76
C GLY A 162 2.57 -12.76 -3.68
N ILE A 163 3.83 -13.10 -3.95
CA ILE A 163 4.96 -12.16 -3.96
C ILE A 163 4.95 -11.39 -5.29
N GLY A 164 5.18 -10.07 -5.24
CA GLY A 164 5.32 -9.23 -6.45
C GLY A 164 4.73 -7.83 -6.29
N GLY A 165 4.54 -7.12 -7.41
CA GLY A 165 4.06 -5.74 -7.43
C GLY A 165 2.62 -5.57 -6.90
N ALA A 166 1.72 -6.50 -7.19
CA ALA A 166 0.32 -6.38 -6.77
C ALA A 166 0.14 -6.28 -5.24
N PRO A 167 0.70 -7.17 -4.40
CA PRO A 167 0.61 -7.01 -2.95
C PRO A 167 1.31 -5.77 -2.43
N ALA A 168 2.41 -5.34 -3.05
CA ALA A 168 3.10 -4.11 -2.67
C ALA A 168 2.22 -2.87 -2.93
N ILE A 169 1.58 -2.80 -4.10
CA ILE A 169 0.64 -1.73 -4.47
C ILE A 169 -0.53 -1.68 -3.49
N LEU A 170 -1.16 -2.83 -3.20
CA LEU A 170 -2.30 -2.90 -2.28
C LEU A 170 -1.92 -2.51 -0.85
N ALA A 171 -0.80 -3.00 -0.33
CA ALA A 171 -0.33 -2.66 1.00
C ALA A 171 -0.03 -1.16 1.12
N THR A 172 0.66 -0.59 0.12
CA THR A 172 0.97 0.85 0.06
C THR A 172 -0.31 1.69 -0.04
N MET A 173 -1.26 1.28 -0.89
CA MET A 173 -2.56 1.94 -1.01
C MET A 173 -3.30 1.98 0.34
N ILE A 174 -3.44 0.83 1.00
CA ILE A 174 -4.16 0.73 2.28
C ILE A 174 -3.48 1.58 3.35
N TYR A 175 -2.15 1.48 3.48
CA TYR A 175 -1.38 2.26 4.45
C TYR A 175 -1.51 3.78 4.24
N SER A 176 -1.59 4.23 2.98
CA SER A 176 -1.67 5.65 2.64
C SER A 176 -3.08 6.23 2.65
N MET A 177 -4.13 5.40 2.79
CA MET A 177 -5.53 5.82 2.72
C MET A 177 -5.99 6.75 3.85
N PRO A 178 -5.63 6.54 5.13
CA PRO A 178 -6.18 7.32 6.24
C PRO A 178 -6.01 8.83 6.12
N PRO A 179 -4.84 9.39 5.76
CA PRO A 179 -4.69 10.83 5.60
C PRO A 179 -5.59 11.38 4.48
N ILE A 180 -5.74 10.67 3.36
CA ILE A 180 -6.57 11.13 2.24
C ILE A 180 -8.05 11.18 2.64
N ILE A 181 -8.55 10.14 3.31
CA ILE A 181 -9.92 10.10 3.82
C ILE A 181 -10.18 11.27 4.76
N ARG A 182 -9.27 11.52 5.71
CA ARG A 182 -9.41 12.62 6.68
C ARG A 182 -9.36 13.99 6.03
N LEU A 183 -8.40 14.22 5.13
CA LEU A 183 -8.28 15.49 4.43
C LEU A 183 -9.50 15.77 3.57
N THR A 184 -10.00 14.77 2.85
CA THR A 184 -11.22 14.91 2.03
C THR A 184 -12.44 15.20 2.90
N ASN A 185 -12.65 14.46 3.98
CA ASN A 185 -13.76 14.70 4.92
C ASN A 185 -13.69 16.10 5.51
N THR A 186 -12.54 16.51 6.02
CA THR A 186 -12.33 17.84 6.62
C THR A 186 -12.48 18.94 5.57
N GLY A 187 -11.91 18.78 4.38
CA GLY A 187 -12.00 19.75 3.31
C GLY A 187 -13.44 20.02 2.88
N ILE A 188 -14.26 18.97 2.72
CA ILE A 188 -15.68 19.13 2.37
C ILE A 188 -16.46 19.81 3.49
N ARG A 189 -16.21 19.45 4.75
CA ARG A 189 -16.91 20.05 5.91
C ARG A 189 -16.52 21.50 6.17
N GLN A 190 -15.38 21.96 5.68
CA GLN A 190 -14.94 23.36 5.79
C GLN A 190 -15.50 24.27 4.71
N VAL A 191 -16.13 23.75 3.67
CA VAL A 191 -16.79 24.56 2.65
C VAL A 191 -17.97 25.30 3.26
N SER A 192 -18.02 26.63 3.06
CA SER A 192 -19.12 27.46 3.58
C SER A 192 -20.44 27.09 2.90
N LYS A 193 -21.53 27.11 3.67
CA LYS A 193 -22.88 26.82 3.12
C LYS A 193 -23.26 27.73 1.96
N GLU A 194 -22.80 29.00 1.99
CA GLU A 194 -23.01 29.99 0.94
C GLU A 194 -22.36 29.61 -0.41
N THR A 195 -21.34 28.75 -0.38
CA THR A 195 -20.65 28.28 -1.60
C THR A 195 -21.34 27.06 -2.22
N VAL A 196 -22.20 26.39 -1.46
CA VAL A 196 -22.90 25.17 -1.87
C VAL A 196 -24.30 25.46 -2.44
N GLU A 197 -24.87 26.62 -2.12
CA GLU A 197 -26.14 27.13 -2.67
C GLU A 197 -25.91 27.90 -3.99
#